data_44a6df99650d88b954939a7977524da2
#
_entry.id   44a6df99650d88b954939a7977524da2
#
_cell.length_a   1.000
_cell.length_b   1.000
_cell.length_c   1.000
_cell.angle_alpha   90.00
_cell.angle_beta   90.00
_cell.angle_gamma   90.00
#
_symmetry.space_group_name_H-M   'P 1'
#
loop_
_entity.id
_entity.type
_entity.pdbx_description
1 polymer ?
#
loop_
_entity_poly.entity_id
_entity_poly.type
_entity_poly.pdbx_seq_one_letter_code
_entity_poly.pdbx_strand_id
1 'polypeptide(L)'
;MLKRISTKNLILGMYLHEFCGSWMEHPFWRAKFVLKDPKDLERLQATAIDEVWIDTSKGLDVAAGVSSVSREEADLQIDSEFAQLEDMPAIVIQEPPRPVLPRRSREPTSMQDEIQLAASICSESKRAVVSMFNEARMGKVVDAANAQSLVEEISDSVRRNPGALISLARLKTADDYTYMHSVAVCAMMVALAKQIGLSEEHTRSAGMAGLLHDLGKAAIPLPVLNKPGKLTDSEFAVVKSHPVEGYNLLKEGGNVEDSVLDACLHHHEKMDGTGYPDKLQGEQISLIARMTAICDVYDAITSDRPYKRGWDPSESIRRMAEWTKGHFDPRLFQAFVKSIGIYPVGSLVRLSSGRIGVVTEQGEKSLTSPRVKVFFSTKSDLRIPPEVVNLAEPGCNEKIVAREDPDKWRFPDLNELWSGLPERPWQPPRAAPIPAPSACRCTAEGQSPDATHAPRHDLFSDPHPQPRTGHCHQHRAGAAHPQAAVRYGAALPRRGRH
;
A
#
# COMPACT_ATOMS: atom_id res chain seq x y z
N MET A 1 3.84 -29.54 10.21
CA MET A 1 4.60 -29.35 8.97
C MET A 1 3.72 -28.60 7.99
N LEU A 2 4.24 -27.55 7.34
CA LEU A 2 3.48 -26.79 6.36
C LEU A 2 3.66 -27.38 4.96
N LYS A 3 2.54 -27.56 4.25
CA LYS A 3 2.53 -28.05 2.86
C LYS A 3 1.63 -27.13 2.01
N ARG A 4 2.09 -26.78 0.83
CA ARG A 4 1.32 -26.06 -0.19
C ARG A 4 0.66 -27.06 -1.13
N ILE A 5 -0.64 -26.91 -1.32
CA ILE A 5 -1.46 -27.80 -2.14
C ILE A 5 -2.46 -27.01 -2.98
N SER A 6 -2.91 -27.59 -4.09
CA SER A 6 -4.03 -27.03 -4.85
C SER A 6 -5.32 -27.03 -4.02
N THR A 7 -6.12 -25.95 -4.13
CA THR A 7 -7.45 -25.85 -3.50
C THR A 7 -8.37 -27.00 -3.91
N LYS A 8 -8.18 -27.58 -5.09
CA LYS A 8 -8.92 -28.75 -5.58
C LYS A 8 -8.68 -30.00 -4.75
N ASN A 9 -7.53 -30.07 -4.06
CA ASN A 9 -7.12 -31.21 -3.24
C ASN A 9 -7.47 -31.03 -1.76
N LEU A 10 -8.17 -29.94 -1.40
CA LEU A 10 -8.65 -29.73 -0.05
C LEU A 10 -9.76 -30.72 0.31
N ILE A 11 -9.67 -31.23 1.54
CA ILE A 11 -10.72 -32.08 2.14
C ILE A 11 -11.07 -31.58 3.53
N LEU A 12 -12.23 -31.97 4.02
CA LEU A 12 -12.66 -31.67 5.38
C LEU A 12 -11.72 -32.31 6.40
N GLY A 13 -11.40 -31.58 7.45
CA GLY A 13 -10.45 -31.98 8.49
C GLY A 13 -9.03 -31.46 8.29
N MET A 14 -8.68 -30.91 7.13
CA MET A 14 -7.40 -30.21 6.93
C MET A 14 -7.38 -28.90 7.70
N TYR A 15 -6.21 -28.53 8.23
CA TYR A 15 -5.99 -27.23 8.87
C TYR A 15 -5.43 -26.24 7.85
N LEU A 16 -6.24 -25.28 7.46
CA LEU A 16 -5.82 -24.16 6.63
C LEU A 16 -4.90 -23.27 7.45
N HIS A 17 -3.70 -23.05 6.96
CA HIS A 17 -2.70 -22.18 7.59
C HIS A 17 -2.68 -20.81 6.91
N GLU A 18 -2.73 -20.80 5.57
CA GLU A 18 -2.62 -19.60 4.77
C GLU A 18 -3.16 -19.83 3.35
N PHE A 19 -3.64 -18.79 2.72
CA PHE A 19 -4.05 -18.77 1.31
C PHE A 19 -2.92 -18.22 0.44
N CYS A 20 -2.65 -18.87 -0.70
CA CYS A 20 -1.74 -18.36 -1.71
C CYS A 20 -2.53 -17.44 -2.64
N GLY A 21 -2.17 -16.15 -2.67
CA GLY A 21 -2.85 -15.15 -3.48
C GLY A 21 -3.09 -13.83 -2.75
N SER A 22 -3.67 -12.86 -3.45
CA SER A 22 -3.96 -11.54 -2.88
C SER A 22 -4.90 -11.66 -1.69
N TRP A 23 -4.58 -11.00 -0.59
CA TRP A 23 -5.42 -10.97 0.62
C TRP A 23 -6.85 -10.46 0.36
N MET A 24 -7.05 -9.69 -0.70
CA MET A 24 -8.37 -9.19 -1.11
C MET A 24 -9.30 -10.29 -1.63
N GLU A 25 -8.75 -11.44 -2.03
CA GLU A 25 -9.50 -12.58 -2.56
C GLU A 25 -9.82 -13.63 -1.50
N HIS A 26 -9.35 -13.43 -0.26
CA HIS A 26 -9.57 -14.40 0.82
C HIS A 26 -11.06 -14.51 1.18
N PRO A 27 -11.68 -15.68 1.00
CA PRO A 27 -13.12 -15.86 1.25
C PRO A 27 -13.47 -15.83 2.74
N PHE A 28 -12.45 -15.95 3.63
CA PHE A 28 -12.64 -16.00 5.09
C PHE A 28 -11.84 -14.89 5.79
N TRP A 29 -12.42 -14.35 6.86
CA TRP A 29 -11.77 -13.36 7.73
C TRP A 29 -10.66 -13.96 8.62
N ARG A 30 -10.68 -15.30 8.83
CA ARG A 30 -9.66 -16.05 9.58
C ARG A 30 -8.84 -16.90 8.60
N ALA A 31 -7.52 -16.72 8.65
CA ALA A 31 -6.60 -17.47 7.80
C ALA A 31 -6.25 -18.86 8.36
N LYS A 32 -6.44 -19.10 9.68
CA LYS A 32 -5.92 -20.28 10.40
C LYS A 32 -7.09 -21.01 11.09
N PHE A 33 -7.60 -22.07 10.49
CA PHE A 33 -8.67 -22.89 11.05
C PHE A 33 -8.73 -24.29 10.43
N VAL A 34 -9.37 -25.24 11.13
CA VAL A 34 -9.70 -26.57 10.57
C VAL A 34 -10.93 -26.42 9.68
N LEU A 35 -10.82 -26.90 8.45
CA LEU A 35 -11.94 -26.94 7.49
C LEU A 35 -12.94 -28.01 7.90
N LYS A 36 -14.07 -27.58 8.49
CA LYS A 36 -15.11 -28.49 9.04
C LYS A 36 -16.43 -28.45 8.27
N ASP A 37 -16.75 -27.32 7.64
CA ASP A 37 -18.02 -27.11 6.94
C ASP A 37 -17.86 -27.39 5.44
N PRO A 38 -18.68 -28.28 4.85
CA PRO A 38 -18.70 -28.52 3.41
C PRO A 38 -18.92 -27.24 2.59
N LYS A 39 -19.74 -26.30 3.09
CA LYS A 39 -19.99 -25.03 2.41
C LYS A 39 -18.73 -24.15 2.33
N ASP A 40 -17.88 -24.22 3.36
CA ASP A 40 -16.60 -23.50 3.35
C ASP A 40 -15.64 -24.12 2.32
N LEU A 41 -15.67 -25.44 2.15
CA LEU A 41 -14.90 -26.13 1.12
C LEU A 41 -15.37 -25.73 -0.29
N GLU A 42 -16.67 -25.73 -0.54
CA GLU A 42 -17.26 -25.31 -1.83
C GLU A 42 -16.92 -23.84 -2.14
N ARG A 43 -17.01 -22.95 -1.14
CA ARG A 43 -16.63 -21.54 -1.29
C ARG A 43 -15.17 -21.38 -1.65
N LEU A 44 -14.26 -22.16 -1.05
CA LEU A 44 -12.83 -22.14 -1.38
C LEU A 44 -12.58 -22.58 -2.82
N GLN A 45 -13.19 -23.69 -3.21
CA GLN A 45 -13.05 -24.24 -4.55
C GLN A 45 -13.67 -23.35 -5.65
N ALA A 46 -14.59 -22.46 -5.28
CA ALA A 46 -15.20 -21.48 -6.19
C ALA A 46 -14.43 -20.16 -6.26
N THR A 47 -13.35 -19.97 -5.47
CA THR A 47 -12.50 -18.78 -5.53
C THR A 47 -11.46 -18.90 -6.63
N ALA A 48 -10.87 -17.74 -7.01
CA ALA A 48 -9.71 -17.68 -7.90
C ALA A 48 -8.39 -18.12 -7.22
N ILE A 49 -8.44 -18.59 -5.96
CA ILE A 49 -7.26 -19.07 -5.23
C ILE A 49 -6.97 -20.50 -5.64
N ASP A 50 -5.86 -20.73 -6.36
CA ASP A 50 -5.48 -22.05 -6.83
C ASP A 50 -4.75 -22.89 -5.77
N GLU A 51 -4.03 -22.27 -4.85
CA GLU A 51 -3.19 -22.95 -3.87
C GLU A 51 -3.39 -22.42 -2.45
N VAL A 52 -3.18 -23.29 -1.47
CA VAL A 52 -3.24 -22.97 -0.04
C VAL A 52 -2.15 -23.68 0.72
N TRP A 53 -1.71 -23.08 1.84
CA TRP A 53 -0.88 -23.76 2.83
C TRP A 53 -1.74 -24.47 3.88
N ILE A 54 -1.47 -25.74 4.10
CA ILE A 54 -2.07 -26.55 5.18
C ILE A 54 -1.02 -26.85 6.25
N ASP A 55 -1.45 -26.99 7.50
CA ASP A 55 -0.60 -27.45 8.61
C ASP A 55 -0.98 -28.88 9.01
N THR A 56 -0.19 -29.83 8.57
CA THR A 56 -0.43 -31.26 8.81
C THR A 56 -0.23 -31.67 10.27
N SER A 57 0.36 -30.80 11.11
CA SER A 57 0.47 -31.05 12.55
C SER A 57 -0.83 -30.71 13.32
N LYS A 58 -1.76 -29.98 12.68
CA LYS A 58 -3.01 -29.51 13.29
C LYS A 58 -4.27 -30.02 12.59
N GLY A 59 -4.12 -30.73 11.49
CA GLY A 59 -5.21 -31.28 10.69
C GLY A 59 -4.75 -32.46 9.83
N LEU A 60 -5.65 -32.92 8.97
CA LEU A 60 -5.33 -34.03 8.05
C LEU A 60 -4.25 -33.63 7.05
N ASP A 61 -3.44 -34.59 6.66
CA ASP A 61 -2.46 -34.47 5.58
C ASP A 61 -3.12 -34.77 4.21
N VAL A 62 -2.40 -34.49 3.13
CA VAL A 62 -2.80 -34.83 1.77
C VAL A 62 -2.85 -36.36 1.59
N ALA A 63 -3.75 -36.82 0.73
CA ALA A 63 -3.80 -38.24 0.36
C ALA A 63 -2.48 -38.67 -0.34
N ALA A 64 -2.13 -39.94 -0.20
CA ALA A 64 -0.97 -40.49 -0.86
C ALA A 64 -1.07 -40.30 -2.39
N GLY A 65 0.00 -39.78 -3.01
CA GLY A 65 0.08 -39.51 -4.45
C GLY A 65 -0.41 -38.11 -4.87
N VAL A 66 -0.92 -37.28 -3.95
CA VAL A 66 -1.26 -35.87 -4.24
C VAL A 66 -0.01 -35.02 -4.19
N SER A 67 0.22 -34.22 -5.23
CA SER A 67 1.34 -33.28 -5.29
C SER A 67 1.22 -32.22 -4.19
N SER A 68 2.29 -32.05 -3.44
CA SER A 68 2.42 -31.01 -2.41
C SER A 68 3.85 -30.50 -2.37
N VAL A 69 4.05 -29.24 -1.98
CA VAL A 69 5.37 -28.63 -1.81
C VAL A 69 5.52 -28.26 -0.33
N SER A 70 6.59 -28.71 0.31
CA SER A 70 6.89 -28.30 1.69
C SER A 70 7.30 -26.82 1.76
N ARG A 71 7.26 -26.23 2.97
CA ARG A 71 7.70 -24.85 3.16
C ARG A 71 9.17 -24.70 2.81
N GLU A 72 9.98 -25.65 3.23
CA GLU A 72 11.41 -25.68 2.99
C GLU A 72 11.73 -25.76 1.49
N GLU A 73 11.02 -26.61 0.74
CA GLU A 73 11.20 -26.71 -0.72
C GLU A 73 10.79 -25.43 -1.44
N ALA A 74 9.67 -24.82 -1.04
CA ALA A 74 9.22 -23.55 -1.62
C ALA A 74 10.22 -22.41 -1.33
N ASP A 75 10.74 -22.33 -0.11
CA ASP A 75 11.72 -21.33 0.28
C ASP A 75 13.05 -21.52 -0.48
N LEU A 76 13.53 -22.76 -0.65
CA LEU A 76 14.72 -23.06 -1.45
C LEU A 76 14.55 -22.71 -2.92
N GLN A 77 13.37 -22.95 -3.48
CA GLN A 77 13.08 -22.58 -4.86
C GLN A 77 13.14 -21.07 -5.06
N ILE A 78 12.49 -20.29 -4.18
CA ILE A 78 12.47 -18.83 -4.26
C ILE A 78 13.86 -18.24 -4.01
N ASP A 79 14.61 -18.78 -3.03
CA ASP A 79 15.99 -18.34 -2.77
C ASP A 79 16.90 -18.63 -3.97
N SER A 80 16.68 -19.75 -4.69
CA SER A 80 17.38 -20.05 -5.94
C SER A 80 16.99 -19.08 -7.06
N GLU A 81 15.71 -18.74 -7.18
CA GLU A 81 15.23 -17.73 -8.14
C GLU A 81 15.85 -16.36 -7.82
N PHE A 82 15.88 -15.97 -6.55
CA PHE A 82 16.50 -14.72 -6.13
C PHE A 82 18.02 -14.67 -6.35
N ALA A 83 18.73 -15.78 -6.15
CA ALA A 83 20.15 -15.86 -6.47
C ALA A 83 20.42 -15.66 -7.97
N GLN A 84 19.53 -16.16 -8.84
CA GLN A 84 19.64 -15.95 -10.28
C GLN A 84 19.33 -14.50 -10.71
N LEU A 85 18.62 -13.72 -9.88
CA LEU A 85 18.32 -12.31 -10.20
C LEU A 85 19.58 -11.44 -10.30
N GLU A 86 20.65 -11.77 -9.58
CA GLU A 86 21.91 -11.02 -9.65
C GLU A 86 22.52 -11.12 -11.05
N ASP A 87 22.41 -12.30 -11.68
CA ASP A 87 23.00 -12.58 -13.00
C ASP A 87 22.07 -12.20 -14.17
N MET A 88 20.79 -11.91 -13.91
CA MET A 88 19.86 -11.53 -14.96
C MET A 88 20.13 -10.10 -15.46
N PRO A 89 20.10 -9.86 -16.80
CA PRO A 89 20.25 -8.53 -17.35
C PRO A 89 19.14 -7.61 -16.82
N ALA A 90 19.53 -6.39 -16.44
CA ALA A 90 18.56 -5.38 -16.06
C ALA A 90 17.59 -5.12 -17.22
N ILE A 91 16.31 -5.00 -16.91
CA ILE A 91 15.35 -4.46 -17.88
C ILE A 91 15.74 -3.00 -18.05
N VAL A 92 16.13 -2.63 -19.26
CA VAL A 92 16.39 -1.23 -19.60
C VAL A 92 15.43 -0.85 -20.71
N ILE A 93 14.57 0.10 -20.43
CA ILE A 93 13.69 0.70 -21.45
C ILE A 93 14.52 1.77 -22.12
N GLN A 94 14.88 1.53 -23.40
CA GLN A 94 15.63 2.50 -24.19
C GLN A 94 14.71 3.64 -24.63
N GLU A 95 14.82 4.78 -23.97
CA GLU A 95 14.20 6.01 -24.41
C GLU A 95 15.21 6.84 -25.24
N PRO A 96 14.74 7.62 -26.24
CA PRO A 96 15.62 8.50 -26.98
C PRO A 96 16.26 9.54 -26.04
N PRO A 97 17.57 9.84 -26.19
CA PRO A 97 18.27 10.77 -25.32
C PRO A 97 17.68 12.18 -25.44
N ARG A 98 17.25 12.74 -24.33
CA ARG A 98 16.77 14.13 -24.21
C ARG A 98 17.79 14.99 -23.48
N PRO A 99 17.87 16.31 -23.72
CA PRO A 99 18.80 17.18 -23.05
C PRO A 99 18.56 17.21 -21.54
N VAL A 100 19.60 16.88 -20.78
CA VAL A 100 19.58 16.94 -19.31
C VAL A 100 19.86 18.38 -18.88
N LEU A 101 18.90 19.03 -18.24
CA LEU A 101 19.13 20.33 -17.60
C LEU A 101 20.03 20.17 -16.36
N PRO A 102 21.02 21.05 -16.13
CA PRO A 102 21.91 20.97 -14.96
C PRO A 102 21.09 21.22 -13.67
N ARG A 103 21.07 20.24 -12.78
CA ARG A 103 20.42 20.32 -11.46
C ARG A 103 21.46 20.24 -10.34
N ARG A 104 21.06 20.71 -9.13
CA ARG A 104 21.86 20.70 -7.89
C ARG A 104 22.54 19.36 -7.65
N SER A 105 23.74 19.38 -7.05
CA SER A 105 24.50 18.19 -6.67
C SER A 105 23.63 17.17 -5.94
N ARG A 106 23.59 15.95 -6.47
CA ARG A 106 22.72 14.86 -6.05
C ARG A 106 23.59 13.66 -5.72
N GLU A 107 24.61 13.90 -4.89
CA GLU A 107 25.49 12.84 -4.47
C GLU A 107 24.76 11.84 -3.56
N PRO A 108 25.04 10.53 -3.72
CA PRO A 108 24.55 9.53 -2.80
C PRO A 108 24.95 9.85 -1.37
N THR A 109 24.04 9.65 -0.43
CA THR A 109 24.27 9.85 1.01
C THR A 109 24.08 8.56 1.77
N SER A 110 24.71 8.46 2.95
CA SER A 110 24.50 7.34 3.82
C SER A 110 23.06 7.27 4.32
N MET A 111 22.59 6.09 4.71
CA MET A 111 21.27 5.90 5.30
C MET A 111 21.06 6.83 6.50
N GLN A 112 22.06 6.97 7.35
CA GLN A 112 22.00 7.79 8.57
C GLN A 112 21.82 9.28 8.28
N ASP A 113 22.50 9.80 7.26
CA ASP A 113 22.42 11.22 6.88
C ASP A 113 21.09 11.53 6.20
N GLU A 114 20.58 10.61 5.35
CA GLU A 114 19.33 10.82 4.63
C GLU A 114 18.08 10.64 5.50
N ILE A 115 18.15 9.83 6.57
CA ILE A 115 16.94 9.45 7.33
C ILE A 115 16.24 10.64 7.99
N GLN A 116 17.00 11.63 8.47
CA GLN A 116 16.43 12.85 9.07
C GLN A 116 15.71 13.71 8.03
N LEU A 117 16.31 13.86 6.85
CA LEU A 117 15.70 14.59 5.74
C LEU A 117 14.48 13.85 5.20
N ALA A 118 14.58 12.53 5.04
CA ALA A 118 13.46 11.68 4.63
C ALA A 118 12.28 11.75 5.62
N ALA A 119 12.55 11.85 6.94
CA ALA A 119 11.51 12.05 7.94
C ALA A 119 10.79 13.40 7.79
N SER A 120 11.50 14.48 7.46
CA SER A 120 10.89 15.78 7.15
C SER A 120 10.02 15.69 5.90
N ILE A 121 10.56 15.11 4.82
CA ILE A 121 9.82 14.89 3.56
C ILE A 121 8.56 14.06 3.81
N CYS A 122 8.63 12.97 4.57
CA CYS A 122 7.44 12.18 4.95
C CYS A 122 6.38 13.01 5.66
N SER A 123 6.80 13.89 6.60
CA SER A 123 5.88 14.75 7.35
C SER A 123 5.19 15.79 6.47
N GLU A 124 5.95 16.44 5.57
CA GLU A 124 5.42 17.43 4.63
C GLU A 124 4.52 16.79 3.58
N SER A 125 4.97 15.66 3.02
CA SER A 125 4.21 14.87 2.06
C SER A 125 2.88 14.42 2.63
N LYS A 126 2.84 13.92 3.86
CA LYS A 126 1.61 13.55 4.54
C LYS A 126 0.62 14.72 4.59
N ARG A 127 1.07 15.92 5.00
CA ARG A 127 0.17 17.09 5.08
C ARG A 127 -0.41 17.47 3.72
N ALA A 128 0.41 17.45 2.68
CA ALA A 128 -0.03 17.75 1.33
C ALA A 128 -1.04 16.72 0.81
N VAL A 129 -0.79 15.41 1.00
CA VAL A 129 -1.69 14.34 0.59
C VAL A 129 -3.02 14.41 1.36
N VAL A 130 -2.99 14.67 2.69
CA VAL A 130 -4.20 14.88 3.50
C VAL A 130 -5.04 16.04 2.92
N SER A 131 -4.39 17.16 2.54
CA SER A 131 -5.10 18.30 1.92
C SER A 131 -5.75 17.90 0.61
N MET A 132 -5.03 17.22 -0.28
CA MET A 132 -5.57 16.76 -1.57
C MET A 132 -6.78 15.83 -1.39
N PHE A 133 -6.72 14.87 -0.47
CA PHE A 133 -7.85 13.98 -0.19
C PHE A 133 -9.07 14.73 0.38
N ASN A 134 -8.84 15.71 1.25
CA ASN A 134 -9.93 16.54 1.79
C ASN A 134 -10.55 17.44 0.73
N GLU A 135 -9.75 18.02 -0.15
CA GLU A 135 -10.22 18.82 -1.28
C GLU A 135 -11.06 17.98 -2.24
N ALA A 136 -10.56 16.78 -2.63
CA ALA A 136 -11.30 15.82 -3.43
C ALA A 136 -12.63 15.41 -2.79
N ARG A 137 -12.64 15.17 -1.46
CA ARG A 137 -13.85 14.82 -0.71
C ARG A 137 -14.87 15.96 -0.66
N MET A 138 -14.42 17.21 -0.70
CA MET A 138 -15.29 18.39 -0.80
C MET A 138 -15.76 18.68 -2.23
N GLY A 139 -15.43 17.83 -3.20
CA GLY A 139 -15.74 18.05 -4.61
C GLY A 139 -14.95 19.20 -5.25
N LYS A 140 -13.80 19.57 -4.67
CA LYS A 140 -12.91 20.56 -5.25
C LYS A 140 -11.98 19.89 -6.26
N VAL A 141 -11.61 20.64 -7.27
CA VAL A 141 -10.58 20.24 -8.23
C VAL A 141 -9.25 20.08 -7.50
N VAL A 142 -8.62 18.92 -7.68
CA VAL A 142 -7.30 18.64 -7.08
C VAL A 142 -6.22 19.32 -7.92
N ASP A 143 -5.42 20.17 -7.29
CA ASP A 143 -4.30 20.83 -7.96
C ASP A 143 -3.10 19.88 -8.07
N ALA A 144 -2.86 19.40 -9.30
CA ALA A 144 -1.74 18.52 -9.61
C ALA A 144 -0.36 19.22 -9.48
N ALA A 145 -0.29 20.57 -9.48
CA ALA A 145 0.99 21.28 -9.35
C ALA A 145 1.61 21.08 -7.96
N ASN A 146 0.80 21.04 -6.90
CA ASN A 146 1.29 20.74 -5.55
C ASN A 146 1.80 19.30 -5.45
N ALA A 147 1.15 18.35 -6.13
CA ALA A 147 1.60 16.96 -6.22
C ALA A 147 2.95 16.83 -6.95
N GLN A 148 3.17 17.61 -8.02
CA GLN A 148 4.41 17.59 -8.77
C GLN A 148 5.62 18.03 -7.94
N SER A 149 5.51 19.13 -7.17
CA SER A 149 6.59 19.59 -6.28
C SER A 149 6.95 18.51 -5.26
N LEU A 150 5.94 17.85 -4.70
CA LEU A 150 6.13 16.77 -3.73
C LEU A 150 6.84 15.56 -4.34
N VAL A 151 6.44 15.15 -5.55
CA VAL A 151 7.12 14.06 -6.29
C VAL A 151 8.56 14.41 -6.59
N GLU A 152 8.89 15.68 -6.87
CA GLU A 152 10.28 16.12 -7.07
C GLU A 152 11.11 15.97 -5.80
N GLU A 153 10.60 16.36 -4.63
CA GLU A 153 11.28 16.19 -3.34
C GLU A 153 11.49 14.71 -2.99
N ILE A 154 10.46 13.88 -3.16
CA ILE A 154 10.54 12.43 -2.99
C ILE A 154 11.58 11.85 -3.95
N SER A 155 11.58 12.25 -5.22
CA SER A 155 12.53 11.78 -6.23
C SER A 155 13.96 12.13 -5.90
N ASP A 156 14.18 13.31 -5.32
CA ASP A 156 15.52 13.75 -4.90
C ASP A 156 16.02 12.93 -3.68
N SER A 157 15.14 12.64 -2.70
CA SER A 157 15.47 11.76 -1.58
C SER A 157 15.77 10.33 -2.03
N VAL A 158 14.91 9.73 -2.85
CA VAL A 158 15.14 8.38 -3.43
C VAL A 158 16.42 8.33 -4.26
N ARG A 159 16.85 9.44 -4.85
CA ARG A 159 18.10 9.53 -5.61
C ARG A 159 19.32 9.54 -4.70
N ARG A 160 19.25 10.22 -3.55
CA ARG A 160 20.32 10.24 -2.56
C ARG A 160 20.44 8.90 -1.83
N ASN A 161 19.32 8.35 -1.36
CA ASN A 161 19.24 7.03 -0.74
C ASN A 161 17.84 6.42 -0.87
N PRO A 162 17.63 5.44 -1.77
CA PRO A 162 16.31 4.86 -1.98
C PRO A 162 15.74 4.16 -0.73
N GLY A 163 16.62 3.59 0.11
CA GLY A 163 16.22 2.86 1.31
C GLY A 163 15.63 3.74 2.41
N ALA A 164 16.09 5.00 2.55
CA ALA A 164 15.70 5.86 3.67
C ALA A 164 14.20 6.19 3.65
N LEU A 165 13.73 6.83 2.59
CA LEU A 165 12.35 7.29 2.51
C LEU A 165 11.36 6.12 2.41
N ILE A 166 11.66 5.08 1.60
CA ILE A 166 10.81 3.89 1.46
C ILE A 166 10.61 3.19 2.80
N SER A 167 11.71 3.02 3.58
CA SER A 167 11.64 2.33 4.87
C SER A 167 10.92 3.16 5.93
N LEU A 168 11.11 4.48 5.96
CA LEU A 168 10.40 5.38 6.88
C LEU A 168 8.90 5.47 6.56
N ALA A 169 8.54 5.60 5.29
CA ALA A 169 7.14 5.67 4.89
C ALA A 169 6.36 4.41 5.27
N ARG A 170 7.04 3.27 5.44
CA ARG A 170 6.46 2.03 5.96
C ARG A 170 6.13 2.10 7.45
N LEU A 171 6.85 2.90 8.27
CA LEU A 171 6.62 3.08 9.71
C LEU A 171 5.44 4.02 10.00
N LYS A 172 4.37 3.91 9.26
CA LYS A 172 3.16 4.70 9.42
C LYS A 172 2.27 4.17 10.55
N THR A 173 1.52 5.08 11.19
CA THR A 173 0.48 4.70 12.15
C THR A 173 -0.79 4.29 11.42
N ALA A 174 -1.66 3.57 12.13
CA ALA A 174 -2.95 3.14 11.57
C ALA A 174 -3.83 4.31 11.08
N ASP A 175 -3.80 5.44 11.79
CA ASP A 175 -4.57 6.65 11.42
C ASP A 175 -4.01 7.34 10.17
N ASP A 176 -2.72 7.15 9.89
CA ASP A 176 -2.01 7.78 8.78
C ASP A 176 -1.92 6.88 7.54
N TYR A 177 -2.46 5.67 7.65
CA TYR A 177 -2.25 4.61 6.68
C TYR A 177 -2.50 5.07 5.23
N THR A 178 -3.69 5.57 4.91
CA THR A 178 -4.08 5.93 3.54
C THR A 178 -3.15 6.99 2.93
N TYR A 179 -2.78 7.99 3.69
CA TYR A 179 -1.99 9.12 3.19
C TYR A 179 -0.50 8.76 3.03
N MET A 180 0.06 8.09 4.03
CA MET A 180 1.45 7.64 3.96
C MET A 180 1.65 6.48 2.98
N HIS A 181 0.60 5.72 2.69
CA HIS A 181 0.59 4.73 1.62
C HIS A 181 0.90 5.36 0.26
N SER A 182 0.20 6.42 -0.11
CA SER A 182 0.48 7.17 -1.35
C SER A 182 1.93 7.66 -1.44
N VAL A 183 2.50 8.15 -0.32
CA VAL A 183 3.91 8.59 -0.26
C VAL A 183 4.87 7.41 -0.46
N ALA A 184 4.61 6.27 0.20
CA ALA A 184 5.43 5.07 0.07
C ALA A 184 5.39 4.51 -1.36
N VAL A 185 4.19 4.41 -1.95
CA VAL A 185 4.03 3.94 -3.33
C VAL A 185 4.73 4.88 -4.31
N CYS A 186 4.60 6.21 -4.14
CA CYS A 186 5.35 7.20 -4.93
C CYS A 186 6.87 6.95 -4.89
N ALA A 187 7.45 6.80 -3.69
CA ALA A 187 8.88 6.56 -3.53
C ALA A 187 9.34 5.27 -4.21
N MET A 188 8.57 4.19 -4.06
CA MET A 188 8.86 2.91 -4.71
C MET A 188 8.72 2.97 -6.22
N MET A 189 7.72 3.68 -6.75
CA MET A 189 7.54 3.91 -8.18
C MET A 189 8.73 4.66 -8.78
N VAL A 190 9.22 5.69 -8.09
CA VAL A 190 10.44 6.41 -8.50
C VAL A 190 11.67 5.50 -8.50
N ALA A 191 11.84 4.67 -7.46
CA ALA A 191 12.96 3.73 -7.39
C ALA A 191 12.90 2.68 -8.50
N LEU A 192 11.73 2.10 -8.74
CA LEU A 192 11.49 1.12 -9.81
C LEU A 192 11.69 1.74 -11.20
N ALA A 193 11.16 2.95 -11.44
CA ALA A 193 11.34 3.67 -12.71
C ALA A 193 12.81 3.87 -13.06
N LYS A 194 13.61 4.27 -12.06
CA LYS A 194 15.07 4.39 -12.23
C LYS A 194 15.76 3.05 -12.46
N GLN A 195 15.34 2.01 -11.76
CA GLN A 195 15.90 0.67 -11.91
C GLN A 195 15.70 0.10 -13.31
N ILE A 196 14.59 0.45 -13.98
CA ILE A 196 14.32 0.04 -15.37
C ILE A 196 14.78 1.07 -16.40
N GLY A 197 15.46 2.15 -15.97
CA GLY A 197 16.10 3.13 -16.87
C GLY A 197 15.13 4.13 -17.52
N LEU A 198 13.98 4.41 -16.91
CA LEU A 198 13.06 5.44 -17.42
C LEU A 198 13.72 6.83 -17.33
N SER A 199 13.35 7.70 -18.28
CA SER A 199 13.75 9.12 -18.27
C SER A 199 13.29 9.85 -17.00
N GLU A 200 13.87 11.00 -16.70
CA GLU A 200 13.45 11.85 -15.58
C GLU A 200 11.98 12.28 -15.70
N GLU A 201 11.47 12.47 -16.90
CA GLU A 201 10.09 12.81 -17.18
C GLU A 201 9.16 11.65 -16.82
N HIS A 202 9.42 10.45 -17.37
CA HIS A 202 8.63 9.25 -17.07
C HIS A 202 8.81 8.77 -15.62
N THR A 203 9.97 9.03 -15.00
CA THR A 203 10.16 8.79 -13.56
C THR A 203 9.25 9.69 -12.72
N ARG A 204 9.07 10.98 -13.13
CA ARG A 204 8.10 11.86 -12.46
C ARG A 204 6.66 11.38 -12.66
N SER A 205 6.30 11.01 -13.90
CA SER A 205 4.96 10.47 -14.18
C SER A 205 4.68 9.21 -13.36
N ALA A 206 5.67 8.31 -13.22
CA ALA A 206 5.58 7.15 -12.36
C ALA A 206 5.39 7.54 -10.88
N GLY A 207 6.15 8.52 -10.38
CA GLY A 207 5.98 9.06 -9.03
C GLY A 207 4.60 9.68 -8.82
N MET A 208 4.11 10.47 -9.79
CA MET A 208 2.76 11.04 -9.76
C MET A 208 1.69 9.97 -9.73
N ALA A 209 1.82 8.91 -10.56
CA ALA A 209 0.92 7.77 -10.54
C ALA A 209 0.87 7.12 -9.16
N GLY A 210 2.04 6.84 -8.56
CA GLY A 210 2.11 6.28 -7.22
C GLY A 210 1.52 7.18 -6.13
N LEU A 211 1.65 8.51 -6.25
CA LEU A 211 1.09 9.46 -5.29
C LEU A 211 -0.43 9.54 -5.37
N LEU A 212 -1.00 9.46 -6.58
CA LEU A 212 -2.40 9.76 -6.86
C LEU A 212 -3.28 8.53 -7.13
N HIS A 213 -2.69 7.30 -7.24
CA HIS A 213 -3.44 6.09 -7.62
C HIS A 213 -4.70 5.84 -6.79
N ASP A 214 -4.65 6.16 -5.52
CA ASP A 214 -5.68 5.91 -4.52
C ASP A 214 -6.58 7.13 -4.21
N LEU A 215 -6.43 8.24 -4.94
CA LEU A 215 -7.18 9.48 -4.67
C LEU A 215 -8.70 9.26 -4.68
N GLY A 216 -9.18 8.34 -5.50
CA GLY A 216 -10.60 7.98 -5.55
C GLY A 216 -11.18 7.41 -4.26
N LYS A 217 -10.34 6.99 -3.30
CA LYS A 217 -10.80 6.66 -1.94
C LYS A 217 -11.42 7.86 -1.22
N ALA A 218 -11.18 9.08 -1.70
CA ALA A 218 -11.88 10.28 -1.22
C ALA A 218 -13.40 10.22 -1.48
N ALA A 219 -13.85 9.56 -2.54
CA ALA A 219 -15.25 9.38 -2.87
C ALA A 219 -15.92 8.24 -2.06
N ILE A 220 -15.14 7.37 -1.44
CA ILE A 220 -15.67 6.24 -0.66
C ILE A 220 -16.20 6.74 0.70
N PRO A 221 -17.41 6.31 1.12
CA PRO A 221 -17.97 6.69 2.42
C PRO A 221 -17.05 6.28 3.57
N LEU A 222 -16.76 7.21 4.49
CA LEU A 222 -15.87 6.98 5.64
C LEU A 222 -16.26 5.76 6.50
N PRO A 223 -17.57 5.48 6.77
CA PRO A 223 -17.96 4.29 7.51
C PRO A 223 -17.57 2.98 6.83
N VAL A 224 -17.47 2.96 5.49
CA VAL A 224 -17.02 1.80 4.72
C VAL A 224 -15.50 1.74 4.72
N LEU A 225 -14.84 2.87 4.41
CA LEU A 225 -13.37 2.95 4.33
C LEU A 225 -12.70 2.62 5.67
N ASN A 226 -13.25 3.10 6.79
CA ASN A 226 -12.72 2.93 8.14
C ASN A 226 -13.38 1.79 8.92
N LYS A 227 -14.14 0.92 8.24
CA LYS A 227 -14.86 -0.16 8.91
C LYS A 227 -13.89 -1.11 9.62
N PRO A 228 -14.07 -1.33 10.94
CA PRO A 228 -13.31 -2.34 11.63
C PRO A 228 -13.74 -3.74 11.21
N GLY A 229 -12.83 -4.49 10.59
CA GLY A 229 -13.07 -5.87 10.18
C GLY A 229 -13.37 -6.05 8.69
N LYS A 230 -14.06 -7.15 8.34
CA LYS A 230 -14.32 -7.50 6.94
C LYS A 230 -15.47 -6.64 6.36
N LEU A 231 -15.25 -6.18 5.14
CA LEU A 231 -16.31 -5.58 4.32
C LEU A 231 -17.31 -6.66 3.87
N THR A 232 -18.57 -6.31 3.78
CA THR A 232 -19.58 -7.12 3.05
C THR A 232 -19.29 -7.06 1.55
N ASP A 233 -19.86 -7.95 0.77
CA ASP A 233 -19.67 -7.97 -0.68
C ASP A 233 -20.15 -6.65 -1.32
N SER A 234 -21.22 -6.04 -0.81
CA SER A 234 -21.72 -4.74 -1.25
C SER A 234 -20.77 -3.60 -0.89
N GLU A 235 -20.23 -3.58 0.33
CA GLU A 235 -19.22 -2.58 0.74
C GLU A 235 -17.91 -2.74 -0.05
N PHE A 236 -17.53 -3.99 -0.32
CA PHE A 236 -16.35 -4.25 -1.13
C PHE A 236 -16.54 -3.80 -2.59
N ALA A 237 -17.74 -3.97 -3.15
CA ALA A 237 -18.07 -3.43 -4.47
C ALA A 237 -17.95 -1.88 -4.49
N VAL A 238 -18.37 -1.20 -3.42
CA VAL A 238 -18.19 0.26 -3.27
C VAL A 238 -16.71 0.61 -3.21
N VAL A 239 -15.89 -0.12 -2.44
CA VAL A 239 -14.44 0.15 -2.41
C VAL A 239 -13.79 -0.07 -3.77
N LYS A 240 -14.21 -1.09 -4.53
CA LYS A 240 -13.70 -1.36 -5.88
C LYS A 240 -13.98 -0.24 -6.90
N SER A 241 -14.87 0.72 -6.61
CA SER A 241 -15.10 1.84 -7.53
C SER A 241 -14.00 2.92 -7.46
N HIS A 242 -13.11 2.90 -6.42
CA HIS A 242 -12.13 3.98 -6.25
C HIS A 242 -11.18 4.21 -7.44
N PRO A 243 -10.78 3.21 -8.27
CA PRO A 243 -9.96 3.51 -9.43
C PRO A 243 -10.71 4.38 -10.46
N VAL A 244 -11.98 4.07 -10.70
CA VAL A 244 -12.86 4.84 -11.61
C VAL A 244 -13.13 6.23 -11.04
N GLU A 245 -13.45 6.33 -9.75
CA GLU A 245 -13.68 7.61 -9.08
C GLU A 245 -12.41 8.48 -9.09
N GLY A 246 -11.23 7.89 -8.86
CA GLY A 246 -9.96 8.58 -8.92
C GLY A 246 -9.64 9.09 -10.32
N TYR A 247 -9.85 8.27 -11.34
CA TYR A 247 -9.71 8.67 -12.74
C TYR A 247 -10.60 9.88 -13.07
N ASN A 248 -11.87 9.85 -12.67
CA ASN A 248 -12.82 10.94 -12.93
C ASN A 248 -12.38 12.24 -12.22
N LEU A 249 -12.02 12.16 -10.93
CA LEU A 249 -11.55 13.30 -10.14
C LEU A 249 -10.29 13.96 -10.75
N LEU A 250 -9.33 13.14 -11.16
CA LEU A 250 -8.09 13.64 -11.77
C LEU A 250 -8.32 14.21 -13.17
N LYS A 251 -9.21 13.62 -13.96
CA LYS A 251 -9.56 14.07 -15.31
C LYS A 251 -10.28 15.41 -15.29
N GLU A 252 -11.18 15.61 -14.33
CA GLU A 252 -11.85 16.91 -14.12
C GLU A 252 -10.86 18.02 -13.75
N GLY A 253 -9.76 17.66 -13.05
CA GLY A 253 -8.67 18.58 -12.71
C GLY A 253 -7.84 19.07 -13.90
N GLY A 254 -7.80 18.35 -15.00
CA GLY A 254 -7.32 18.78 -16.30
C GLY A 254 -5.79 18.91 -16.46
N ASN A 255 -4.98 18.72 -15.43
CA ASN A 255 -3.53 18.92 -15.43
C ASN A 255 -2.72 17.66 -15.10
N VAL A 256 -3.26 16.49 -15.44
CA VAL A 256 -2.63 15.19 -15.16
C VAL A 256 -2.38 14.44 -16.47
N GLU A 257 -1.19 13.89 -16.62
CA GLU A 257 -0.82 13.13 -17.82
C GLU A 257 -1.67 11.86 -17.98
N ASP A 258 -1.96 11.47 -19.23
CA ASP A 258 -2.75 10.28 -19.55
C ASP A 258 -2.17 8.99 -18.91
N SER A 259 -0.85 8.88 -18.82
CA SER A 259 -0.16 7.75 -18.16
C SER A 259 -0.47 7.64 -16.66
N VAL A 260 -0.65 8.76 -15.97
CA VAL A 260 -1.04 8.83 -14.56
C VAL A 260 -2.51 8.50 -14.38
N LEU A 261 -3.37 9.02 -15.28
CA LEU A 261 -4.80 8.72 -15.30
C LEU A 261 -5.04 7.21 -15.52
N ASP A 262 -4.33 6.64 -16.49
CA ASP A 262 -4.39 5.21 -16.80
C ASP A 262 -3.95 4.35 -15.62
N ALA A 263 -2.84 4.70 -14.96
CA ALA A 263 -2.38 3.98 -13.77
C ALA A 263 -3.38 4.08 -12.61
N CYS A 264 -3.99 5.24 -12.39
CA CYS A 264 -5.03 5.40 -11.37
C CYS A 264 -6.22 4.47 -11.66
N LEU A 265 -6.63 4.33 -12.91
CA LEU A 265 -7.74 3.46 -13.31
C LEU A 265 -7.41 1.98 -13.22
N HIS A 266 -6.18 1.57 -13.59
CA HIS A 266 -5.84 0.18 -13.86
C HIS A 266 -4.85 -0.46 -12.87
N HIS A 267 -4.48 0.20 -11.75
CA HIS A 267 -3.51 -0.36 -10.78
C HIS A 267 -3.99 -1.63 -10.06
N HIS A 268 -5.26 -1.98 -10.16
CA HIS A 268 -5.83 -3.23 -9.67
C HIS A 268 -6.09 -4.27 -10.76
N GLU A 269 -5.62 -4.01 -11.99
CA GLU A 269 -5.60 -5.04 -13.01
C GLU A 269 -4.51 -6.08 -12.73
N LYS A 270 -4.71 -7.31 -13.22
CA LYS A 270 -3.79 -8.42 -13.05
C LYS A 270 -3.38 -8.98 -14.39
N MET A 271 -2.15 -9.48 -14.48
CA MET A 271 -1.60 -10.02 -15.71
C MET A 271 -2.46 -11.15 -16.33
N ASP A 272 -3.21 -11.88 -15.51
CA ASP A 272 -4.11 -12.98 -15.94
C ASP A 272 -5.53 -12.50 -16.33
N GLY A 273 -5.85 -11.21 -16.23
CA GLY A 273 -7.17 -10.66 -16.57
C GLY A 273 -8.25 -10.87 -15.49
N THR A 274 -7.87 -11.30 -14.28
CA THR A 274 -8.81 -11.44 -13.15
C THR A 274 -8.96 -10.15 -12.34
N GLY A 275 -8.27 -9.08 -12.73
CA GLY A 275 -8.29 -7.78 -12.11
C GLY A 275 -9.58 -6.98 -12.30
N TYR A 276 -9.56 -5.70 -12.00
CA TYR A 276 -10.64 -4.74 -12.22
C TYR A 276 -10.08 -3.32 -12.43
N PRO A 277 -10.82 -2.39 -13.08
CA PRO A 277 -12.24 -2.48 -13.47
C PRO A 277 -12.49 -3.17 -14.81
N ASP A 278 -11.53 -3.13 -15.78
CA ASP A 278 -11.75 -3.46 -17.18
C ASP A 278 -11.31 -4.88 -17.56
N LYS A 279 -10.72 -5.62 -16.59
CA LYS A 279 -10.19 -6.99 -16.77
C LYS A 279 -9.17 -7.09 -17.89
N LEU A 280 -8.28 -6.11 -17.97
CA LEU A 280 -7.18 -6.08 -18.90
C LEU A 280 -6.20 -7.22 -18.61
N GLN A 281 -5.55 -7.75 -19.67
CA GLN A 281 -4.64 -8.87 -19.55
C GLN A 281 -3.28 -8.57 -20.18
N GLY A 282 -2.22 -8.99 -19.52
CA GLY A 282 -0.86 -8.92 -20.06
C GLY A 282 -0.45 -7.51 -20.45
N GLU A 283 -0.03 -7.33 -21.70
CA GLU A 283 0.45 -6.04 -22.20
C GLU A 283 -0.66 -5.00 -22.50
N GLN A 284 -1.94 -5.38 -22.35
CA GLN A 284 -3.04 -4.41 -22.37
C GLN A 284 -2.99 -3.48 -21.16
N ILE A 285 -2.40 -3.94 -20.05
CA ILE A 285 -2.15 -3.13 -18.86
C ILE A 285 -0.89 -2.30 -19.13
N SER A 286 -0.98 -0.98 -19.00
CA SER A 286 0.17 -0.10 -19.25
C SER A 286 1.34 -0.41 -18.32
N LEU A 287 2.55 0.01 -18.73
CA LEU A 287 3.75 -0.15 -17.94
C LEU A 287 3.60 0.47 -16.54
N ILE A 288 3.09 1.71 -16.49
CA ILE A 288 2.96 2.44 -15.22
C ILE A 288 1.92 1.77 -14.32
N ALA A 289 0.79 1.29 -14.86
CA ALA A 289 -0.22 0.56 -14.08
C ALA A 289 0.34 -0.75 -13.51
N ARG A 290 1.10 -1.54 -14.31
CA ARG A 290 1.79 -2.75 -13.82
C ARG A 290 2.81 -2.47 -12.72
N MET A 291 3.57 -1.37 -12.84
CA MET A 291 4.50 -0.92 -11.80
C MET A 291 3.74 -0.53 -10.53
N THR A 292 2.65 0.24 -10.66
CA THR A 292 1.82 0.68 -9.53
C THR A 292 1.25 -0.52 -8.77
N ALA A 293 0.73 -1.55 -9.49
CA ALA A 293 0.19 -2.76 -8.88
C ALA A 293 1.21 -3.48 -7.96
N ILE A 294 2.49 -3.55 -8.38
CA ILE A 294 3.56 -4.17 -7.57
C ILE A 294 3.84 -3.33 -6.32
N CYS A 295 4.02 -2.01 -6.48
CA CYS A 295 4.37 -1.11 -5.38
C CYS A 295 3.23 -0.98 -4.36
N ASP A 296 1.97 -0.87 -4.84
CA ASP A 296 0.77 -0.83 -4.01
C ASP A 296 0.65 -2.07 -3.13
N VAL A 297 0.70 -3.26 -3.73
CA VAL A 297 0.57 -4.51 -2.98
C VAL A 297 1.69 -4.67 -1.97
N TYR A 298 2.95 -4.35 -2.33
CA TYR A 298 4.07 -4.45 -1.39
C TYR A 298 3.86 -3.54 -0.16
N ASP A 299 3.52 -2.27 -0.36
CA ASP A 299 3.25 -1.38 0.77
C ASP A 299 2.04 -1.84 1.58
N ALA A 300 0.99 -2.30 0.90
CA ALA A 300 -0.23 -2.77 1.55
C ALA A 300 -0.02 -3.97 2.48
N ILE A 301 0.93 -4.86 2.18
CA ILE A 301 1.21 -6.05 3.00
C ILE A 301 2.31 -5.84 4.04
N THR A 302 3.21 -4.87 3.83
CA THR A 302 4.31 -4.57 4.78
C THR A 302 3.96 -3.53 5.84
N SER A 303 2.83 -2.83 5.69
CA SER A 303 2.41 -1.74 6.58
C SER A 303 1.42 -2.22 7.64
N ASP A 304 1.56 -1.67 8.86
CA ASP A 304 0.62 -1.89 9.94
C ASP A 304 -0.73 -1.25 9.62
N ARG A 305 -1.79 -1.99 9.84
CA ARG A 305 -3.20 -1.54 9.74
C ARG A 305 -3.88 -1.65 11.10
N PRO A 306 -4.99 -0.93 11.34
CA PRO A 306 -5.68 -0.97 12.64
C PRO A 306 -5.98 -2.38 13.18
N TYR A 307 -6.10 -3.36 12.27
CA TYR A 307 -6.52 -4.73 12.62
C TYR A 307 -5.49 -5.80 12.29
N LYS A 308 -4.35 -5.44 11.66
CA LYS A 308 -3.35 -6.39 11.21
C LYS A 308 -1.97 -5.75 11.15
N ARG A 309 -1.01 -6.37 11.82
CA ARG A 309 0.40 -6.01 11.65
C ARG A 309 0.87 -6.32 10.23
N GLY A 310 1.70 -5.45 9.68
CA GLY A 310 2.39 -5.68 8.40
C GLY A 310 3.30 -6.91 8.48
N TRP A 311 3.50 -7.55 7.36
CA TRP A 311 4.46 -8.64 7.26
C TRP A 311 5.89 -8.10 7.24
N ASP A 312 6.85 -8.95 7.63
CA ASP A 312 8.27 -8.67 7.42
C ASP A 312 8.55 -8.35 5.95
N PRO A 313 9.38 -7.34 5.65
CA PRO A 313 9.64 -6.91 4.28
C PRO A 313 10.21 -8.02 3.38
N SER A 314 11.13 -8.83 3.89
CA SER A 314 11.74 -9.92 3.11
C SER A 314 10.77 -11.09 2.90
N GLU A 315 9.94 -11.39 3.89
CA GLU A 315 8.85 -12.37 3.75
C GLU A 315 7.79 -11.90 2.75
N SER A 316 7.51 -10.59 2.71
CA SER A 316 6.59 -10.01 1.73
C SER A 316 7.09 -10.17 0.30
N ILE A 317 8.38 -9.89 0.04
CA ILE A 317 9.01 -10.14 -1.26
C ILE A 317 8.90 -11.61 -1.66
N ARG A 318 9.17 -12.53 -0.74
CA ARG A 318 9.06 -13.96 -0.99
C ARG A 318 7.63 -14.35 -1.40
N ARG A 319 6.63 -13.88 -0.68
CA ARG A 319 5.21 -14.15 -0.99
C ARG A 319 4.77 -13.54 -2.30
N MET A 320 5.22 -12.33 -2.61
CA MET A 320 4.92 -11.70 -3.88
C MET A 320 5.57 -12.45 -5.05
N ALA A 321 6.74 -13.07 -4.85
CA ALA A 321 7.35 -13.95 -5.86
C ALA A 321 6.45 -15.15 -6.19
N GLU A 322 5.79 -15.75 -5.18
CA GLU A 322 4.79 -16.80 -5.40
C GLU A 322 3.59 -16.31 -6.26
N TRP A 323 3.21 -15.03 -6.12
CA TRP A 323 2.06 -14.44 -6.81
C TRP A 323 2.35 -13.93 -8.22
N THR A 324 3.61 -13.91 -8.66
CA THR A 324 3.96 -13.49 -10.04
C THR A 324 3.28 -14.36 -11.10
N LYS A 325 2.87 -15.59 -10.77
CA LYS A 325 2.16 -16.49 -11.67
C LYS A 325 0.72 -16.05 -11.93
N GLY A 326 0.52 -14.87 -12.48
CA GLY A 326 -0.80 -14.37 -12.86
C GLY A 326 -1.10 -12.97 -12.34
N HIS A 327 -0.58 -12.55 -11.18
CA HIS A 327 -0.87 -11.24 -10.63
C HIS A 327 0.05 -10.15 -11.20
N PHE A 328 1.37 -10.34 -11.13
CA PHE A 328 2.36 -9.34 -11.50
C PHE A 328 3.09 -9.67 -12.80
N ASP A 329 3.60 -8.66 -13.47
CA ASP A 329 4.61 -8.83 -14.51
C ASP A 329 5.91 -9.35 -13.89
N PRO A 330 6.37 -10.57 -14.23
CA PRO A 330 7.54 -11.16 -13.58
C PRO A 330 8.82 -10.34 -13.78
N ARG A 331 8.97 -9.69 -14.94
CA ARG A 331 10.15 -8.88 -15.26
C ARG A 331 10.17 -7.60 -14.43
N LEU A 332 9.03 -6.92 -14.30
CA LEU A 332 8.89 -5.73 -13.45
C LEU A 332 9.06 -6.07 -11.98
N PHE A 333 8.52 -7.21 -11.53
CA PHE A 333 8.73 -7.67 -10.17
C PHE A 333 10.22 -7.95 -9.85
N GLN A 334 10.95 -8.56 -10.78
CA GLN A 334 12.40 -8.73 -10.65
C GLN A 334 13.13 -7.39 -10.53
N ALA A 335 12.78 -6.41 -11.38
CA ALA A 335 13.34 -5.05 -11.28
C ALA A 335 12.99 -4.38 -9.94
N PHE A 336 11.77 -4.59 -9.45
CA PHE A 336 11.36 -4.11 -8.13
C PHE A 336 12.20 -4.72 -7.01
N VAL A 337 12.42 -6.03 -7.02
CA VAL A 337 13.30 -6.70 -6.05
C VAL A 337 14.72 -6.16 -6.12
N LYS A 338 15.24 -5.87 -7.33
CA LYS A 338 16.56 -5.21 -7.48
C LYS A 338 16.58 -3.80 -6.90
N SER A 339 15.48 -3.06 -6.95
CA SER A 339 15.42 -1.69 -6.45
C SER A 339 15.33 -1.57 -4.94
N ILE A 340 14.70 -2.53 -4.25
CA ILE A 340 14.50 -2.50 -2.80
C ILE A 340 15.32 -3.54 -2.04
N GLY A 341 15.92 -4.51 -2.74
CA GLY A 341 16.73 -5.59 -2.20
C GLY A 341 15.91 -6.83 -1.81
N ILE A 342 16.59 -7.99 -1.77
CA ILE A 342 16.01 -9.26 -1.29
C ILE A 342 15.75 -9.24 0.23
N TYR A 343 16.60 -8.49 0.93
CA TYR A 343 16.47 -8.22 2.36
C TYR A 343 16.30 -6.71 2.56
N PRO A 344 15.08 -6.17 2.37
CA PRO A 344 14.85 -4.74 2.51
C PRO A 344 15.24 -4.22 3.90
N VAL A 345 15.58 -2.94 3.99
CA VAL A 345 15.91 -2.29 5.27
C VAL A 345 14.81 -2.54 6.31
N GLY A 346 15.21 -2.91 7.53
CA GLY A 346 14.31 -3.28 8.62
C GLY A 346 13.96 -4.78 8.66
N SER A 347 14.44 -5.60 7.72
CA SER A 347 14.28 -7.06 7.79
C SER A 347 15.12 -7.65 8.92
N LEU A 348 14.54 -8.57 9.69
CA LEU A 348 15.22 -9.31 10.74
C LEU A 348 15.87 -10.58 10.15
N VAL A 349 17.17 -10.74 10.34
CA VAL A 349 17.93 -11.83 9.72
C VAL A 349 18.86 -12.49 10.72
N ARG A 350 19.17 -13.77 10.48
CA ARG A 350 20.18 -14.53 11.23
C ARG A 350 21.38 -14.81 10.34
N LEU A 351 22.55 -14.51 10.88
CA LEU A 351 23.83 -14.75 10.23
C LEU A 351 24.38 -16.16 10.53
N SER A 352 25.35 -16.60 9.72
CA SER A 352 26.02 -17.91 9.84
C SER A 352 26.68 -18.16 11.21
N SER A 353 27.11 -17.11 11.91
CA SER A 353 27.59 -17.18 13.30
C SER A 353 26.51 -17.51 14.33
N GLY A 354 25.23 -17.43 13.97
CA GLY A 354 24.08 -17.51 14.89
C GLY A 354 23.72 -16.18 15.52
N ARG A 355 24.29 -15.05 15.06
CA ARG A 355 23.87 -13.70 15.48
C ARG A 355 22.62 -13.29 14.74
N ILE A 356 21.70 -12.60 15.43
CA ILE A 356 20.52 -11.98 14.84
C ILE A 356 20.81 -10.48 14.71
N GLY A 357 20.42 -9.93 13.58
CA GLY A 357 20.53 -8.51 13.29
C GLY A 357 19.42 -8.00 12.39
N VAL A 358 19.34 -6.69 12.28
CA VAL A 358 18.41 -5.99 11.39
C VAL A 358 19.19 -5.40 10.22
N VAL A 359 18.63 -5.51 9.02
CA VAL A 359 19.21 -4.89 7.81
C VAL A 359 19.09 -3.38 7.93
N THR A 360 20.22 -2.67 7.81
CA THR A 360 20.29 -1.21 7.90
C THR A 360 20.49 -0.53 6.55
N GLU A 361 21.11 -1.22 5.60
CA GLU A 361 21.39 -0.65 4.28
C GLU A 361 21.55 -1.77 3.25
N GLN A 362 21.14 -1.52 2.00
CA GLN A 362 21.32 -2.47 0.91
C GLN A 362 22.80 -2.54 0.48
N GLY A 363 23.19 -3.73 -0.01
CA GLY A 363 24.51 -3.87 -0.63
C GLY A 363 24.56 -3.20 -2.01
N GLU A 364 25.63 -2.44 -2.27
CA GLU A 364 25.78 -1.75 -3.57
C GLU A 364 25.95 -2.70 -4.75
N LYS A 365 26.59 -3.85 -4.52
CA LYS A 365 27.00 -4.80 -5.57
C LYS A 365 26.29 -6.14 -5.51
N SER A 366 25.68 -6.48 -4.41
CA SER A 366 25.02 -7.76 -4.20
C SER A 366 23.74 -7.60 -3.40
N LEU A 367 22.67 -8.20 -3.90
CA LEU A 367 21.36 -8.20 -3.25
C LEU A 367 21.32 -9.09 -1.99
N THR A 368 22.28 -10.02 -1.89
CA THR A 368 22.38 -10.99 -0.79
C THR A 368 23.35 -10.55 0.32
N SER A 369 24.08 -9.45 0.12
CA SER A 369 25.13 -8.98 1.02
C SER A 369 24.88 -7.56 1.54
N PRO A 370 23.78 -7.31 2.26
CA PRO A 370 23.47 -6.01 2.85
C PRO A 370 24.34 -5.69 4.05
N ARG A 371 24.24 -4.46 4.60
CA ARG A 371 24.73 -4.12 5.93
C ARG A 371 23.71 -4.52 6.99
N VAL A 372 24.18 -5.24 8.01
CA VAL A 372 23.34 -5.78 9.08
C VAL A 372 23.84 -5.29 10.42
N LYS A 373 22.99 -4.65 11.21
CA LYS A 373 23.29 -4.32 12.61
C LYS A 373 22.90 -5.51 13.48
N VAL A 374 23.89 -6.26 13.94
CA VAL A 374 23.70 -7.40 14.84
C VAL A 374 23.58 -6.93 16.27
N PHE A 375 22.68 -7.53 17.06
CA PHE A 375 22.37 -7.08 18.43
C PHE A 375 21.94 -8.24 19.36
N PHE A 376 21.87 -9.47 18.86
CA PHE A 376 21.47 -10.65 19.63
C PHE A 376 22.25 -11.89 19.21
N SER A 377 22.53 -12.78 20.15
CA SER A 377 23.21 -14.06 19.89
C SER A 377 22.30 -15.23 20.26
N THR A 378 21.99 -16.10 19.27
CA THR A 378 21.19 -17.32 19.52
C THR A 378 21.95 -18.38 20.30
N LYS A 379 23.29 -18.30 20.35
CA LYS A 379 24.12 -19.24 21.12
C LYS A 379 24.09 -19.00 22.62
N SER A 380 24.08 -17.72 23.02
CA SER A 380 23.99 -17.33 24.43
C SER A 380 22.57 -16.99 24.87
N ASP A 381 21.65 -16.84 23.91
CA ASP A 381 20.28 -16.34 24.10
C ASP A 381 20.23 -14.95 24.81
N LEU A 382 21.22 -14.11 24.49
CA LEU A 382 21.39 -12.79 25.10
C LEU A 382 21.56 -11.70 24.05
N ARG A 383 21.18 -10.47 24.43
CA ARG A 383 21.56 -9.28 23.69
C ARG A 383 23.06 -9.06 23.75
N ILE A 384 23.62 -8.63 22.63
CA ILE A 384 25.01 -8.22 22.47
C ILE A 384 25.07 -6.73 22.13
N PRO A 385 26.20 -6.04 22.40
CA PRO A 385 26.37 -4.68 21.93
C PRO A 385 26.10 -4.58 20.42
N PRO A 386 25.28 -3.60 19.96
CA PRO A 386 24.99 -3.46 18.56
C PRO A 386 26.24 -3.14 17.73
N GLU A 387 26.46 -3.93 16.66
CA GLU A 387 27.59 -3.80 15.75
C GLU A 387 27.07 -3.88 14.30
N VAL A 388 27.61 -3.04 13.41
CA VAL A 388 27.29 -3.08 11.99
C VAL A 388 28.26 -3.99 11.28
N VAL A 389 27.74 -5.05 10.66
CA VAL A 389 28.47 -5.99 9.82
C VAL A 389 28.15 -5.70 8.35
N ASN A 390 29.15 -5.35 7.57
CA ASN A 390 29.02 -5.20 6.13
C ASN A 390 29.29 -6.56 5.46
N LEU A 391 28.25 -7.22 4.98
CA LEU A 391 28.39 -8.55 4.38
C LEU A 391 29.08 -8.53 3.01
N ALA A 392 29.13 -7.36 2.36
CA ALA A 392 29.84 -7.17 1.08
C ALA A 392 31.35 -6.85 1.26
N GLU A 393 31.83 -6.69 2.49
CA GLU A 393 33.24 -6.32 2.74
C GLU A 393 34.17 -7.48 2.43
N PRO A 394 35.30 -7.23 1.69
CA PRO A 394 36.28 -8.26 1.46
C PRO A 394 36.83 -8.86 2.76
N GLY A 395 36.73 -10.18 2.91
CA GLY A 395 37.13 -10.87 4.15
C GLY A 395 36.00 -11.11 5.15
N CYS A 396 34.81 -10.61 4.92
CA CYS A 396 33.64 -10.96 5.70
C CYS A 396 33.22 -12.43 5.40
N ASN A 397 33.24 -13.29 6.42
CA ASN A 397 32.84 -14.69 6.30
C ASN A 397 31.37 -14.94 6.71
N GLU A 398 30.68 -13.87 7.11
CA GLU A 398 29.27 -13.97 7.51
C GLU A 398 28.35 -13.94 6.30
N LYS A 399 27.28 -14.74 6.39
CA LYS A 399 26.20 -14.79 5.41
C LYS A 399 24.86 -14.81 6.13
N ILE A 400 23.82 -14.29 5.49
CA ILE A 400 22.45 -14.49 5.96
C ILE A 400 22.07 -15.94 5.70
N VAL A 401 21.68 -16.65 6.76
CA VAL A 401 21.28 -18.08 6.70
C VAL A 401 19.79 -18.28 6.94
N ALA A 402 19.10 -17.28 7.49
CA ALA A 402 17.65 -17.33 7.67
C ALA A 402 17.06 -15.91 7.77
N ARG A 403 15.82 -15.77 7.33
CA ARG A 403 14.92 -14.69 7.71
C ARG A 403 14.31 -15.03 9.06
N GLU A 404 14.22 -14.08 9.96
CA GLU A 404 13.64 -14.28 11.28
C GLU A 404 12.32 -13.54 11.42
N ASP A 405 11.35 -14.18 12.05
CA ASP A 405 10.02 -13.60 12.28
C ASP A 405 10.08 -12.61 13.46
N PRO A 406 9.83 -11.30 13.23
CA PRO A 406 9.80 -10.31 14.30
C PRO A 406 8.76 -10.61 15.39
N ASP A 407 7.64 -11.27 15.05
CA ASP A 407 6.61 -11.65 16.00
C ASP A 407 7.06 -12.77 16.95
N LYS A 408 7.96 -13.65 16.49
CA LYS A 408 8.58 -14.68 17.32
C LYS A 408 9.55 -14.09 18.34
N TRP A 409 10.39 -13.13 17.89
CA TRP A 409 11.46 -12.57 18.70
C TRP A 409 11.03 -11.40 19.57
N ARG A 410 10.05 -10.62 19.12
CA ARG A 410 9.44 -9.48 19.84
C ARG A 410 10.46 -8.48 20.39
N PHE A 411 11.46 -8.11 19.60
CA PHE A 411 12.39 -7.03 19.98
C PHE A 411 11.66 -5.69 19.90
N PRO A 412 11.52 -4.96 21.04
CA PRO A 412 10.70 -3.73 21.05
C PRO A 412 11.35 -2.56 20.33
N ASP A 413 12.69 -2.55 20.22
CA ASP A 413 13.51 -1.48 19.65
C ASP A 413 13.97 -1.76 18.21
N LEU A 414 13.32 -2.70 17.52
CA LEU A 414 13.75 -3.12 16.17
C LEU A 414 13.83 -1.95 15.20
N ASN A 415 12.83 -1.06 15.22
CA ASN A 415 12.79 0.10 14.35
C ASN A 415 13.85 1.16 14.71
N GLU A 416 14.12 1.37 15.99
CA GLU A 416 15.19 2.25 16.45
C GLU A 416 16.58 1.73 16.03
N LEU A 417 16.78 0.41 16.05
CA LEU A 417 18.04 -0.21 15.67
C LEU A 417 18.45 0.08 14.24
N TRP A 418 17.52 0.10 13.28
CA TRP A 418 17.87 0.37 11.88
C TRP A 418 17.72 1.85 11.52
N SER A 419 16.72 2.55 12.07
CA SER A 419 16.44 3.94 11.71
C SER A 419 17.28 4.96 12.51
N GLY A 420 17.73 4.59 13.73
CA GLY A 420 18.32 5.53 14.66
C GLY A 420 17.32 6.54 15.23
N LEU A 421 16.04 6.44 14.87
CA LEU A 421 14.98 7.27 15.42
C LEU A 421 14.38 6.58 16.64
N PRO A 422 14.19 7.30 17.76
CA PRO A 422 13.61 6.70 18.96
C PRO A 422 12.19 6.20 18.69
N GLU A 423 11.83 5.04 19.21
CA GLU A 423 10.47 4.48 19.15
C GLU A 423 9.47 5.30 19.99
N ARG A 424 9.40 6.57 19.77
CA ARG A 424 8.20 7.30 20.15
C ARG A 424 7.20 7.08 19.02
N PRO A 425 5.94 6.75 19.32
CA PRO A 425 4.92 6.87 18.30
C PRO A 425 5.08 8.27 17.71
N TRP A 426 5.40 8.33 16.41
CA TRP A 426 5.58 9.59 15.71
C TRP A 426 4.32 10.44 15.94
N GLN A 427 4.42 11.40 16.85
CA GLN A 427 3.38 12.40 17.06
C GLN A 427 3.74 13.55 16.12
N PRO A 428 2.84 13.87 15.16
CA PRO A 428 3.02 15.10 14.40
C PRO A 428 3.18 16.25 15.38
N PRO A 429 4.01 17.25 15.08
CA PRO A 429 4.03 18.47 15.90
C PRO A 429 2.58 18.90 16.08
N ARG A 430 2.14 19.06 17.33
CA ARG A 430 0.77 19.47 17.66
C ARG A 430 0.46 20.68 16.78
N ALA A 431 -0.54 20.55 15.91
CA ALA A 431 -1.02 21.67 15.13
C ALA A 431 -1.22 22.83 16.12
N ALA A 432 -0.60 23.96 15.84
CA ALA A 432 -0.88 25.16 16.61
C ALA A 432 -2.40 25.32 16.66
N PRO A 433 -3.02 25.57 17.80
CA PRO A 433 -4.45 25.71 17.91
C PRO A 433 -4.88 26.74 16.88
N ILE A 434 -5.82 26.35 16.01
CA ILE A 434 -6.42 27.26 15.04
C ILE A 434 -6.92 28.44 15.85
N PRO A 435 -6.45 29.69 15.62
CA PRO A 435 -6.95 30.82 16.35
C PRO A 435 -8.45 30.86 16.14
N ALA A 436 -9.19 30.89 17.24
CA ALA A 436 -10.65 31.06 17.18
C ALA A 436 -10.95 32.28 16.32
N PRO A 437 -11.98 32.23 15.44
CA PRO A 437 -12.35 33.36 14.62
C PRO A 437 -12.55 34.57 15.58
N SER A 438 -11.75 35.60 15.37
CA SER A 438 -11.85 36.83 16.13
C SER A 438 -13.30 37.35 16.02
N ALA A 439 -13.98 37.33 17.15
CA ALA A 439 -15.29 37.99 17.23
C ALA A 439 -15.10 39.44 16.78
N CYS A 440 -15.69 39.78 15.67
CA CYS A 440 -15.77 41.14 15.18
C CYS A 440 -16.49 41.98 16.26
N ARG A 441 -15.72 42.76 17.03
CA ARG A 441 -16.29 43.79 17.91
C ARG A 441 -16.83 44.88 17.00
N CYS A 442 -18.14 44.88 16.78
CA CYS A 442 -18.82 46.08 16.35
C CYS A 442 -18.76 47.07 17.49
N THR A 443 -17.90 48.08 17.38
CA THR A 443 -17.97 49.30 18.18
C THR A 443 -19.17 50.10 17.69
N ALA A 444 -20.26 50.10 18.47
CA ALA A 444 -21.33 51.06 18.34
C ALA A 444 -21.01 52.21 19.31
N GLU A 445 -20.57 53.33 18.76
CA GLU A 445 -20.57 54.61 19.47
C GLU A 445 -21.96 55.23 19.34
N GLY A 446 -22.45 55.73 20.48
CA GLY A 446 -23.29 56.93 20.47
C GLY A 446 -24.69 56.83 21.07
N GLN A 447 -24.82 57.44 22.26
CA GLN A 447 -25.96 58.16 22.80
C GLN A 447 -26.98 57.40 23.65
N SER A 448 -26.85 57.66 24.94
CA SER A 448 -27.93 57.70 25.95
C SER A 448 -28.79 58.97 25.76
N PRO A 449 -30.09 59.03 26.15
CA PRO A 449 -30.41 59.28 27.54
C PRO A 449 -31.71 58.64 28.09
N ASP A 450 -31.66 58.49 29.40
CA ASP A 450 -32.69 58.67 30.44
C ASP A 450 -34.05 57.95 30.46
N ALA A 451 -34.25 57.38 31.59
CA ALA A 451 -35.36 57.51 32.56
C ALA A 451 -36.51 56.48 32.59
N THR A 452 -36.50 55.77 33.71
CA THR A 452 -37.61 55.49 34.64
C THR A 452 -38.70 54.46 34.30
N HIS A 453 -38.86 53.63 35.28
CA HIS A 453 -40.05 52.91 35.81
C HIS A 453 -40.09 51.40 35.56
N ALA A 454 -39.84 50.69 36.68
CA ALA A 454 -40.43 49.39 36.97
C ALA A 454 -41.94 49.56 37.33
N PRO A 455 -42.76 48.52 37.36
CA PRO A 455 -42.72 47.52 38.41
C PRO A 455 -43.03 46.06 38.03
N ARG A 456 -42.73 45.19 38.98
CA ARG A 456 -42.97 43.75 39.20
C ARG A 456 -44.39 43.26 38.80
N HIS A 457 -44.47 41.96 38.43
CA HIS A 457 -45.30 40.94 39.07
C HIS A 457 -45.06 39.55 38.39
N ASP A 458 -44.64 38.65 39.10
CA ASP A 458 -45.00 37.34 39.64
C ASP A 458 -45.69 36.33 38.73
N LEU A 459 -45.09 35.11 38.72
CA LEU A 459 -45.65 33.78 38.98
C LEU A 459 -46.48 33.06 37.89
N PHE A 460 -46.06 31.86 37.54
CA PHE A 460 -46.75 30.55 37.60
C PHE A 460 -46.44 29.61 36.40
N SER A 461 -45.75 28.53 36.71
CA SER A 461 -46.13 27.12 36.47
C SER A 461 -46.28 26.57 35.05
N ASP A 462 -45.49 25.52 34.80
CA ASP A 462 -45.68 24.39 33.90
C ASP A 462 -47.12 23.77 33.94
N PRO A 463 -47.57 22.99 32.98
CA PRO A 463 -46.95 21.71 32.55
C PRO A 463 -47.28 21.27 31.09
N HIS A 464 -46.53 20.21 30.70
CA HIS A 464 -46.79 19.29 29.59
C HIS A 464 -48.23 18.85 29.39
N PRO A 465 -48.67 18.51 28.14
CA PRO A 465 -48.61 17.06 27.76
C PRO A 465 -48.38 16.71 26.26
N GLN A 466 -47.92 15.49 26.05
CA GLN A 466 -47.98 14.69 24.82
C GLN A 466 -49.42 14.14 24.60
N PRO A 467 -49.67 13.24 23.61
CA PRO A 467 -49.61 13.32 22.14
C PRO A 467 -50.96 13.03 21.47
N ARG A 468 -51.08 13.18 20.15
CA ARG A 468 -52.19 12.50 19.42
C ARG A 468 -51.85 12.18 17.96
N THR A 469 -52.06 10.95 17.65
CA THR A 469 -52.22 10.20 16.40
C THR A 469 -53.34 10.79 15.50
N GLY A 470 -53.12 10.68 14.17
CA GLY A 470 -54.16 10.94 13.19
C GLY A 470 -53.80 10.47 11.79
N HIS A 471 -54.51 9.45 11.37
CA HIS A 471 -54.46 8.69 10.12
C HIS A 471 -54.96 9.43 8.88
N CYS A 472 -54.50 8.90 7.71
CA CYS A 472 -55.22 8.71 6.42
C CYS A 472 -55.34 9.88 5.42
N HIS A 473 -54.87 9.79 4.19
CA HIS A 473 -55.59 9.26 3.03
C HIS A 473 -54.76 9.28 1.74
N GLN A 474 -54.95 8.25 0.95
CA GLN A 474 -54.48 7.99 -0.40
C GLN A 474 -54.92 9.09 -1.40
N HIS A 475 -54.10 9.34 -2.43
CA HIS A 475 -54.61 9.39 -3.81
C HIS A 475 -53.53 9.02 -4.85
N ARG A 476 -53.96 8.19 -5.80
CA ARG A 476 -53.34 7.66 -7.01
C ARG A 476 -53.26 8.76 -8.11
N ALA A 477 -52.28 8.58 -8.96
CA ALA A 477 -52.24 8.63 -10.45
C ALA A 477 -50.81 9.08 -10.86
N GLY A 478 -49.99 8.44 -11.69
CA GLY A 478 -50.30 7.79 -12.96
C GLY A 478 -49.56 8.59 -14.08
N ALA A 479 -48.79 7.84 -14.87
CA ALA A 479 -48.22 8.19 -16.20
C ALA A 479 -46.69 8.41 -16.25
N ALA A 480 -45.94 7.41 -16.75
CA ALA A 480 -45.56 7.19 -18.16
C ALA A 480 -44.18 7.73 -18.57
N HIS A 481 -43.34 6.81 -18.94
CA HIS A 481 -42.07 6.88 -19.68
C HIS A 481 -42.10 7.78 -20.93
N PRO A 482 -40.93 8.25 -21.46
CA PRO A 482 -40.35 7.40 -22.51
C PRO A 482 -38.80 7.24 -22.44
N GLN A 483 -38.40 6.04 -22.89
CA GLN A 483 -37.07 5.63 -23.27
C GLN A 483 -36.56 6.46 -24.46
N ALA A 484 -35.26 6.82 -24.42
CA ALA A 484 -34.53 7.21 -25.62
C ALA A 484 -33.30 6.30 -25.76
N ALA A 485 -33.41 5.36 -26.65
CA ALA A 485 -32.30 4.53 -27.13
C ALA A 485 -31.45 5.34 -28.11
N VAL A 486 -30.18 5.50 -27.81
CA VAL A 486 -29.19 5.97 -28.80
C VAL A 486 -28.44 4.77 -29.34
N ARG A 487 -28.69 4.47 -30.60
CA ARG A 487 -27.93 3.50 -31.41
C ARG A 487 -26.63 4.12 -31.89
N TYR A 488 -25.51 3.51 -31.53
CA TYR A 488 -24.23 3.76 -32.23
C TYR A 488 -24.11 2.79 -33.40
N GLY A 489 -24.07 3.37 -34.61
CA GLY A 489 -23.78 2.65 -35.83
C GLY A 489 -22.29 2.45 -36.05
N ALA A 490 -21.88 1.21 -36.16
CA ALA A 490 -20.56 0.81 -36.62
C ALA A 490 -20.36 1.07 -38.11
N ALA A 491 -19.31 1.82 -38.47
CA ALA A 491 -18.82 1.88 -39.87
C ALA A 491 -17.43 1.25 -39.93
N LEU A 492 -17.37 0.09 -40.59
CA LEU A 492 -16.12 -0.57 -40.98
C LEU A 492 -15.57 0.07 -42.26
N PRO A 493 -14.27 0.31 -42.43
CA PRO A 493 -13.67 0.59 -43.71
C PRO A 493 -13.24 -0.71 -44.43
N ARG A 494 -13.63 -0.80 -45.72
CA ARG A 494 -13.29 -1.86 -46.64
C ARG A 494 -11.81 -1.92 -46.96
N ARG A 495 -11.26 -3.12 -46.99
CA ARG A 495 -9.96 -3.46 -47.58
C ARG A 495 -9.98 -3.20 -49.10
N GLY A 496 -9.05 -2.36 -49.59
CA GLY A 496 -8.63 -2.30 -50.97
C GLY A 496 -7.41 -3.20 -51.18
N ARG A 497 -7.53 -4.09 -52.15
CA ARG A 497 -6.40 -4.84 -52.75
C ARG A 497 -5.64 -3.90 -53.70
N HIS A 498 -4.33 -3.84 -53.58
CA HIS A 498 -3.37 -4.06 -54.67
C HIS A 498 -2.01 -4.35 -54.03
#